data_fdd773b1734ff8f98fd7a35ec9e880f0
#
_entry.id   fdd773b1734ff8f98fd7a35ec9e880f0
#
_cell.length_a   1.000
_cell.length_b   1.000
_cell.length_c   1.000
_cell.angle_alpha   90.00
_cell.angle_beta   90.00
_cell.angle_gamma   90.00
#
_symmetry.space_group_name_H-M   'P 1'
#
loop_
_entity.id
_entity.type
_entity.pdbx_description
1 polymer ?
#
loop_
_entity_poly.entity_id
_entity_poly.type
_entity_poly.pdbx_seq_one_letter_code
_entity_poly.pdbx_strand_id
1 'polypeptide(L)'
;VTTRDSTTRNSTTRIERDSLGAMEVPAEAYYGAQTARAVQNFPISGLRFPREFIRAIGLIKRAAAEVNADLGLLDQRLAGAIARAAQEVADGRFDADFPLDIYQTGSGTSTNMNANEVIANRAAELLGAARGAKTVHPNDHVNICQS
;
A
#
# COMPACT_ATOMS: atom_id res chain seq x y z
N VAL A 1 -10.41 41.15 24.86
CA VAL A 1 -9.41 40.66 23.89
C VAL A 1 -9.34 39.17 24.08
N THR A 2 -10.03 38.42 23.19
CA THR A 2 -10.14 36.96 23.26
C THR A 2 -9.12 36.39 22.28
N THR A 3 -8.05 35.82 22.79
CA THR A 3 -7.05 35.07 22.03
C THR A 3 -7.68 33.76 21.60
N ARG A 4 -7.89 33.56 20.30
CA ARG A 4 -8.22 32.25 19.74
C ARG A 4 -6.94 31.44 19.69
N ASP A 5 -6.86 30.45 20.55
CA ASP A 5 -5.86 29.40 20.50
C ASP A 5 -6.17 28.49 19.30
N SER A 6 -5.38 28.65 18.24
CA SER A 6 -5.45 27.76 17.06
C SER A 6 -4.67 26.49 17.38
N THR A 7 -5.31 25.59 18.12
CA THR A 7 -4.79 24.22 18.29
C THR A 7 -4.76 23.54 16.94
N THR A 8 -3.59 23.47 16.34
CA THR A 8 -3.32 22.63 15.17
C THR A 8 -3.61 21.19 15.58
N ARG A 9 -4.78 20.68 15.22
CA ARG A 9 -5.08 19.25 15.36
C ARG A 9 -4.12 18.53 14.42
N ASN A 10 -3.07 17.90 14.96
CA ASN A 10 -2.38 16.83 14.26
C ASN A 10 -3.45 15.78 13.95
N SER A 11 -3.94 15.75 12.71
CA SER A 11 -4.88 14.72 12.31
C SER A 11 -4.15 13.38 12.35
N THR A 12 -4.65 12.45 13.16
CA THR A 12 -4.10 11.09 13.27
C THR A 12 -4.46 10.24 12.05
N THR A 13 -5.26 10.80 11.12
CA THR A 13 -5.71 10.17 9.89
C THR A 13 -5.45 11.05 8.68
N ARG A 14 -5.36 10.45 7.50
CA ARG A 14 -5.42 11.10 6.19
C ARG A 14 -6.59 10.53 5.39
N ILE A 15 -7.07 11.30 4.42
CA ILE A 15 -8.12 10.85 3.49
C ILE A 15 -7.45 10.33 2.22
N GLU A 16 -7.73 9.07 1.88
CA GLU A 16 -7.42 8.50 0.58
C GLU A 16 -8.70 8.20 -0.20
N ARG A 17 -8.59 8.10 -1.52
CA ARG A 17 -9.72 7.83 -2.41
C ARG A 17 -9.40 6.68 -3.35
N ASP A 18 -10.41 5.85 -3.56
CA ASP A 18 -10.43 4.81 -4.60
C ASP A 18 -11.69 4.98 -5.47
N SER A 19 -11.96 4.03 -6.35
CA SER A 19 -13.17 4.03 -7.19
C SER A 19 -14.48 3.93 -6.39
N LEU A 20 -14.43 3.49 -5.15
CA LEU A 20 -15.57 3.34 -4.25
C LEU A 20 -15.79 4.55 -3.33
N GLY A 21 -14.88 5.54 -3.37
CA GLY A 21 -15.01 6.78 -2.62
C GLY A 21 -13.88 7.05 -1.64
N ALA A 22 -14.13 7.98 -0.72
CA ALA A 22 -13.17 8.39 0.29
C ALA A 22 -13.14 7.44 1.48
N MET A 23 -11.93 7.21 2.02
CA MET A 23 -11.68 6.44 3.24
C MET A 23 -10.70 7.19 4.14
N GLU A 24 -10.96 7.16 5.44
CA GLU A 24 -9.97 7.55 6.44
C GLU A 24 -8.96 6.42 6.64
N VAL A 25 -7.69 6.76 6.56
CA VAL A 25 -6.56 5.86 6.76
C VAL A 25 -5.66 6.45 7.84
N PRO A 26 -5.09 5.67 8.76
CA PRO A 26 -4.13 6.21 9.73
C PRO A 26 -3.00 6.96 9.02
N ALA A 27 -2.64 8.15 9.53
CA ALA A 27 -1.70 9.02 8.84
C ALA A 27 -0.34 8.35 8.59
N GLU A 28 0.10 7.51 9.53
CA GLU A 28 1.39 6.82 9.44
C GLU A 28 1.36 5.52 8.65
N ALA A 29 0.16 4.95 8.34
CA ALA A 29 0.06 3.70 7.60
C ALA A 29 0.51 3.84 6.15
N TYR A 30 1.17 2.80 5.63
CA TYR A 30 1.53 2.72 4.21
C TYR A 30 0.43 2.09 3.35
N TYR A 31 -0.50 1.35 3.94
CA TYR A 31 -1.67 0.91 3.19
C TYR A 31 -2.64 2.07 2.89
N GLY A 32 -3.55 1.85 1.96
CA GLY A 32 -4.47 2.89 1.47
C GLY A 32 -5.94 2.55 1.67
N ALA A 33 -6.79 3.16 0.83
CA ALA A 33 -8.24 3.11 0.95
C ALA A 33 -8.81 1.69 0.81
N GLN A 34 -8.31 0.88 -0.11
CA GLN A 34 -8.83 -0.48 -0.34
C GLN A 34 -8.54 -1.39 0.85
N THR A 35 -7.33 -1.31 1.40
CA THR A 35 -6.96 -2.06 2.60
C THR A 35 -7.78 -1.63 3.81
N ALA A 36 -7.94 -0.32 4.04
CA ALA A 36 -8.76 0.19 5.14
C ALA A 36 -10.20 -0.31 5.05
N ARG A 37 -10.77 -0.32 3.85
CA ARG A 37 -12.12 -0.85 3.59
C ARG A 37 -12.20 -2.35 3.86
N ALA A 38 -11.20 -3.12 3.45
CA ALA A 38 -11.16 -4.56 3.69
C ALA A 38 -11.02 -4.90 5.19
N VAL A 39 -10.28 -4.12 5.96
CA VAL A 39 -10.22 -4.24 7.42
C VAL A 39 -11.61 -4.09 8.06
N GLN A 40 -12.40 -3.12 7.57
CA GLN A 40 -13.76 -2.91 8.06
C GLN A 40 -14.73 -4.02 7.63
N ASN A 41 -14.55 -4.58 6.43
CA ASN A 41 -15.44 -5.59 5.87
C ASN A 41 -15.21 -6.99 6.45
N PHE A 42 -13.99 -7.30 6.90
CA PHE A 42 -13.59 -8.64 7.30
C PHE A 42 -13.01 -8.73 8.73
N PRO A 43 -13.74 -8.28 9.77
CA PRO A 43 -13.31 -8.45 11.17
C PRO A 43 -13.66 -9.87 11.66
N ILE A 44 -13.02 -10.91 11.14
CA ILE A 44 -13.47 -12.30 11.31
C ILE A 44 -12.72 -13.02 12.44
N SER A 45 -11.41 -13.21 12.33
CA SER A 45 -10.62 -14.04 13.27
C SER A 45 -9.57 -13.27 14.06
N GLY A 46 -9.12 -12.13 13.55
CA GLY A 46 -7.97 -11.41 14.07
C GLY A 46 -6.61 -12.03 13.69
N LEU A 47 -6.60 -13.14 12.94
CA LEU A 47 -5.38 -13.74 12.43
C LEU A 47 -4.88 -12.97 11.21
N ARG A 48 -3.56 -12.86 11.10
CA ARG A 48 -2.90 -12.17 9.99
C ARG A 48 -1.97 -13.12 9.24
N PHE A 49 -1.63 -12.77 8.02
CA PHE A 49 -0.67 -13.54 7.25
C PHE A 49 0.72 -13.52 7.92
N PRO A 50 1.41 -14.68 7.93
CA PRO A 50 2.74 -14.78 8.53
C PRO A 50 3.79 -14.02 7.71
N ARG A 51 4.93 -13.74 8.35
CA ARG A 51 6.06 -13.01 7.77
C ARG A 51 6.53 -13.61 6.43
N GLU A 52 6.56 -14.93 6.34
CA GLU A 52 7.01 -15.66 5.14
C GLU A 52 6.10 -15.39 3.94
N PHE A 53 4.79 -15.26 4.17
CA PHE A 53 3.83 -14.92 3.11
C PHE A 53 4.03 -13.48 2.63
N ILE A 54 4.20 -12.53 3.56
CA ILE A 54 4.46 -11.12 3.22
C ILE A 54 5.78 -10.99 2.45
N ARG A 55 6.81 -11.74 2.87
CA ARG A 55 8.08 -11.82 2.15
C ARG A 55 7.89 -12.30 0.71
N ALA A 56 7.14 -13.39 0.53
CA ALA A 56 6.91 -13.97 -0.78
C ALA A 56 6.20 -12.99 -1.73
N ILE A 57 5.15 -12.31 -1.24
CA ILE A 57 4.43 -11.33 -2.06
C ILE A 57 5.32 -10.13 -2.41
N GLY A 58 6.17 -9.66 -1.48
CA GLY A 58 7.15 -8.62 -1.74
C GLY A 58 8.13 -9.00 -2.86
N LEU A 59 8.66 -10.22 -2.83
CA LEU A 59 9.57 -10.74 -3.87
C LEU A 59 8.88 -10.84 -5.24
N ILE A 60 7.63 -11.30 -5.27
CA ILE A 60 6.83 -11.34 -6.52
C ILE A 60 6.65 -9.94 -7.09
N LYS A 61 6.29 -8.96 -6.27
CA LYS A 61 6.09 -7.57 -6.70
C LYS A 61 7.38 -6.93 -7.21
N ARG A 62 8.50 -7.22 -6.56
CA ARG A 62 9.82 -6.79 -7.04
C ARG A 62 10.14 -7.36 -8.42
N ALA A 63 10.05 -8.68 -8.58
CA ALA A 63 10.34 -9.35 -9.85
C ALA A 63 9.42 -8.84 -10.98
N ALA A 64 8.12 -8.64 -10.67
CA ALA A 64 7.16 -8.11 -11.64
C ALA A 64 7.54 -6.69 -12.10
N ALA A 65 7.96 -5.81 -11.19
CA ALA A 65 8.39 -4.46 -11.54
C ALA A 65 9.61 -4.48 -12.46
N GLU A 66 10.61 -5.31 -12.15
CA GLU A 66 11.83 -5.47 -12.95
C GLU A 66 11.49 -5.99 -14.36
N VAL A 67 10.69 -7.05 -14.47
CA VAL A 67 10.28 -7.63 -15.76
C VAL A 67 9.42 -6.67 -16.58
N ASN A 68 8.46 -5.99 -15.96
CA ASN A 68 7.62 -5.01 -16.66
C ASN A 68 8.43 -3.83 -17.20
N ALA A 69 9.49 -3.42 -16.52
CA ALA A 69 10.42 -2.42 -17.03
C ALA A 69 11.21 -2.93 -18.25
N ASP A 70 11.72 -4.15 -18.20
CA ASP A 70 12.46 -4.78 -19.30
C ASP A 70 11.59 -4.96 -20.55
N LEU A 71 10.29 -5.24 -20.35
CA LEU A 71 9.29 -5.34 -21.43
C LEU A 71 8.79 -3.99 -21.95
N GLY A 72 9.21 -2.87 -21.34
CA GLY A 72 8.77 -1.53 -21.71
C GLY A 72 7.31 -1.21 -21.29
N LEU A 73 6.72 -1.98 -20.39
CA LEU A 73 5.37 -1.78 -19.88
C LEU A 73 5.32 -0.82 -18.68
N LEU A 74 6.45 -0.61 -18.02
CA LEU A 74 6.58 0.26 -16.85
C LEU A 74 7.79 1.16 -17.02
N ASP A 75 7.63 2.44 -16.71
CA ASP A 75 8.74 3.40 -16.73
C ASP A 75 9.87 2.95 -15.78
N GLN A 76 11.12 3.07 -16.24
CA GLN A 76 12.31 2.60 -15.53
C GLN A 76 12.47 3.25 -14.13
N ARG A 77 12.16 4.54 -14.02
CA ARG A 77 12.27 5.27 -12.75
C ARG A 77 11.22 4.80 -11.76
N LEU A 78 9.99 4.60 -12.23
CA LEU A 78 8.90 4.05 -11.40
C LEU A 78 9.21 2.61 -10.99
N ALA A 79 9.66 1.78 -11.93
CA ALA A 79 10.02 0.39 -11.68
C ALA A 79 11.13 0.27 -10.62
N GLY A 80 12.17 1.09 -10.70
CA GLY A 80 13.23 1.12 -9.70
C GLY A 80 12.75 1.47 -8.30
N ALA A 81 11.84 2.45 -8.18
CA ALA A 81 11.24 2.82 -6.90
C ALA A 81 10.33 1.71 -6.36
N ILE A 82 9.52 1.08 -7.22
CA ILE A 82 8.64 -0.04 -6.87
C ILE A 82 9.48 -1.25 -6.43
N ALA A 83 10.53 -1.61 -7.16
CA ALA A 83 11.39 -2.73 -6.81
C ALA A 83 12.10 -2.53 -5.46
N ARG A 84 12.55 -1.32 -5.14
CA ARG A 84 13.10 -0.97 -3.82
C ARG A 84 12.06 -1.10 -2.73
N ALA A 85 10.88 -0.51 -2.91
CA ALA A 85 9.79 -0.57 -1.94
C ALA A 85 9.35 -2.02 -1.69
N ALA A 86 9.23 -2.82 -2.75
CA ALA A 86 8.88 -4.24 -2.67
C ALA A 86 9.96 -5.06 -1.93
N GLN A 87 11.25 -4.74 -2.12
CA GLN A 87 12.33 -5.36 -1.35
C GLN A 87 12.22 -4.99 0.13
N GLU A 88 11.92 -3.74 0.48
CA GLU A 88 11.73 -3.33 1.86
C GLU A 88 10.55 -4.06 2.53
N VAL A 89 9.46 -4.36 1.77
CA VAL A 89 8.38 -5.26 2.22
C VAL A 89 8.90 -6.68 2.44
N ALA A 90 9.66 -7.22 1.50
CA ALA A 90 10.27 -8.54 1.62
C ALA A 90 11.22 -8.65 2.84
N ASP A 91 11.87 -7.57 3.21
CA ASP A 91 12.79 -7.48 4.36
C ASP A 91 12.06 -7.26 5.70
N GLY A 92 10.74 -7.09 5.71
CA GLY A 92 9.92 -7.00 6.92
C GLY A 92 9.73 -5.60 7.49
N ARG A 93 10.07 -4.56 6.75
CA ARG A 93 9.95 -3.18 7.26
C ARG A 93 8.52 -2.70 7.45
N PHE A 94 7.57 -3.35 6.78
CA PHE A 94 6.17 -2.93 6.72
C PHE A 94 5.18 -4.02 7.17
N ASP A 95 5.60 -4.97 7.99
CA ASP A 95 4.73 -6.06 8.45
C ASP A 95 3.48 -5.56 9.18
N ALA A 96 3.59 -4.46 9.92
CA ALA A 96 2.46 -3.82 10.58
C ALA A 96 1.43 -3.21 9.61
N ASP A 97 1.83 -2.95 8.37
CA ASP A 97 0.97 -2.41 7.31
C ASP A 97 0.21 -3.50 6.52
N PHE A 98 0.24 -4.75 7.01
CA PHE A 98 -0.56 -5.86 6.51
C PHE A 98 -1.61 -6.28 7.55
N PRO A 99 -2.65 -5.44 7.79
CA PRO A 99 -3.58 -5.61 8.90
C PRO A 99 -4.74 -6.57 8.59
N LEU A 100 -4.81 -7.13 7.37
CA LEU A 100 -5.95 -7.90 6.92
C LEU A 100 -6.06 -9.25 7.60
N ASP A 101 -7.30 -9.66 7.90
CA ASP A 101 -7.61 -11.01 8.33
C ASP A 101 -7.31 -12.01 7.21
N ILE A 102 -6.86 -13.23 7.57
CA ILE A 102 -6.65 -14.30 6.61
C ILE A 102 -7.96 -14.77 5.98
N TYR A 103 -9.08 -14.65 6.68
CA TYR A 103 -10.44 -14.91 6.19
C TYR A 103 -11.01 -13.63 5.57
N GLN A 104 -10.75 -13.44 4.30
CA GLN A 104 -11.15 -12.29 3.49
C GLN A 104 -11.82 -12.75 2.20
N THR A 105 -11.62 -12.02 1.08
CA THR A 105 -12.07 -12.44 -0.24
C THR A 105 -11.45 -13.80 -0.63
N GLY A 106 -12.26 -14.70 -1.19
CA GLY A 106 -11.82 -16.06 -1.49
C GLY A 106 -10.65 -16.18 -2.47
N SER A 107 -10.47 -15.18 -3.33
CA SER A 107 -9.33 -15.09 -4.27
C SER A 107 -8.06 -14.49 -3.66
N GLY A 108 -8.13 -13.94 -2.44
CA GLY A 108 -7.00 -13.23 -1.82
C GLY A 108 -6.72 -11.84 -2.39
N THR A 109 -7.65 -11.27 -3.18
CA THR A 109 -7.45 -9.98 -3.85
C THR A 109 -7.19 -8.84 -2.87
N SER A 110 -7.79 -8.86 -1.67
CA SER A 110 -7.57 -7.82 -0.67
C SER A 110 -6.11 -7.78 -0.20
N THR A 111 -5.45 -8.93 -0.05
CA THR A 111 -4.02 -8.98 0.31
C THR A 111 -3.14 -8.51 -0.85
N ASN A 112 -3.48 -8.87 -2.10
CA ASN A 112 -2.79 -8.35 -3.27
C ASN A 112 -2.86 -6.82 -3.30
N MET A 113 -4.04 -6.24 -3.08
CA MET A 113 -4.22 -4.78 -3.04
C MET A 113 -3.51 -4.13 -1.86
N ASN A 114 -3.49 -4.78 -0.70
CA ASN A 114 -2.71 -4.32 0.45
C ASN A 114 -1.22 -4.17 0.09
N ALA A 115 -0.63 -5.20 -0.52
CA ALA A 115 0.75 -5.12 -0.98
C ALA A 115 0.95 -4.00 -2.03
N ASN A 116 0.03 -3.86 -2.98
CA ASN A 116 0.10 -2.81 -4.00
C ASN A 116 0.07 -1.41 -3.38
N GLU A 117 -0.80 -1.17 -2.40
CA GLU A 117 -0.92 0.14 -1.74
C GLU A 117 0.31 0.47 -0.89
N VAL A 118 0.81 -0.48 -0.09
CA VAL A 118 2.03 -0.30 0.72
C VAL A 118 3.22 0.01 -0.18
N ILE A 119 3.42 -0.76 -1.23
CA ILE A 119 4.53 -0.58 -2.18
C ILE A 119 4.39 0.75 -2.93
N ALA A 120 3.19 1.11 -3.39
CA ALA A 120 2.95 2.34 -4.12
C ALA A 120 3.24 3.58 -3.25
N ASN A 121 2.76 3.60 -2.01
CA ASN A 121 3.01 4.70 -1.08
C ASN A 121 4.49 4.83 -0.72
N ARG A 122 5.17 3.70 -0.49
CA ARG A 122 6.60 3.72 -0.21
C ARG A 122 7.41 4.16 -1.42
N ALA A 123 7.08 3.67 -2.61
CA ALA A 123 7.73 4.08 -3.85
C ALA A 123 7.53 5.59 -4.13
N ALA A 124 6.33 6.12 -3.86
CA ALA A 124 6.07 7.56 -3.98
C ALA A 124 6.98 8.38 -3.05
N GLU A 125 7.17 7.97 -1.80
CA GLU A 125 8.12 8.63 -0.89
C GLU A 125 9.56 8.57 -1.39
N LEU A 126 10.00 7.43 -1.92
CA LEU A 126 11.34 7.28 -2.52
C LEU A 126 11.56 8.23 -3.73
N LEU A 127 10.47 8.64 -4.36
CA LEU A 127 10.46 9.62 -5.46
C LEU A 127 10.22 11.07 -4.98
N GLY A 128 10.12 11.30 -3.67
CA GLY A 128 9.94 12.62 -3.09
C GLY A 128 8.49 13.11 -3.01
N ALA A 129 7.51 12.23 -3.20
CA ALA A 129 6.08 12.56 -3.09
C ALA A 129 5.51 12.13 -1.73
N ALA A 130 4.34 12.68 -1.36
CA ALA A 130 3.64 12.29 -0.15
C ALA A 130 2.87 10.96 -0.32
N ARG A 131 2.62 10.27 0.78
CA ARG A 131 1.71 9.11 0.82
C ARG A 131 0.31 9.53 0.35
N GLY A 132 -0.35 8.67 -0.41
CA GLY A 132 -1.67 8.95 -0.97
C GLY A 132 -1.67 9.87 -2.21
N ALA A 133 -0.53 10.44 -2.59
CA ALA A 133 -0.43 11.31 -3.77
C ALA A 133 -0.60 10.58 -5.11
N LYS A 134 -0.54 9.23 -5.10
CA LYS A 134 -0.67 8.35 -6.27
C LYS A 134 0.30 8.65 -7.42
N THR A 135 1.44 9.28 -7.12
CA THR A 135 2.55 9.42 -8.06
C THR A 135 3.01 8.04 -8.56
N VAL A 136 2.96 7.04 -7.68
CA VAL A 136 2.97 5.62 -8.03
C VAL A 136 1.59 5.06 -7.73
N HIS A 137 0.89 4.59 -8.77
CA HIS A 137 -0.48 4.11 -8.61
C HIS A 137 -0.50 2.61 -8.29
N PRO A 138 -1.27 2.15 -7.27
CA PRO A 138 -1.30 0.74 -6.88
C PRO A 138 -1.72 -0.21 -8.01
N ASN A 139 -2.77 0.15 -8.78
CA ASN A 139 -3.26 -0.69 -9.88
C ASN A 139 -2.46 -0.49 -11.16
N ASP A 140 -2.23 0.76 -11.56
CA ASP A 140 -1.72 1.07 -12.91
C ASP A 140 -0.20 0.86 -13.02
N HIS A 141 0.53 0.87 -11.89
CA HIS A 141 1.96 0.70 -11.88
C HIS A 141 2.40 -0.56 -11.12
N VAL A 142 2.00 -0.74 -9.84
CA VAL A 142 2.47 -1.87 -9.04
C VAL A 142 1.84 -3.19 -9.48
N ASN A 143 0.58 -3.16 -9.95
CA ASN A 143 -0.20 -4.35 -10.29
C ASN A 143 -0.19 -4.71 -11.78
N ILE A 144 0.64 -4.09 -12.61
CA ILE A 144 0.72 -4.40 -14.05
C ILE A 144 0.94 -5.89 -14.27
N CYS A 145 0.10 -6.52 -15.10
CA CYS A 145 0.13 -7.95 -15.45
C CYS A 145 -0.01 -8.90 -14.25
N GLN A 146 -0.62 -8.45 -13.17
CA GLN A 146 -0.85 -9.24 -11.96
C GLN A 146 -2.31 -9.17 -11.54
N SER A 147 -2.76 -10.09 -10.72
CA SER A 147 -4.13 -10.13 -10.20
C SER A 147 -4.17 -10.60 -8.73
#